data_6c6946c0394f81891792e4ddcc6a7795
#
_entry.id   6c6946c0394f81891792e4ddcc6a7795
#
_cell.length_a   1.000
_cell.length_b   1.000
_cell.length_c   1.000
_cell.angle_alpha   90.00
_cell.angle_beta   90.00
_cell.angle_gamma   90.00
#
_symmetry.space_group_name_H-M   'P 1'
#
loop_
_entity.id
_entity.type
_entity.pdbx_description
1 polymer ?
#
loop_
_entity_poly.entity_id
_entity_poly.type
_entity_poly.pdbx_seq_one_letter_code
_entity_poly.pdbx_strand_id
1 'polypeptide(L)'
;MYKILHIDSSGFFRKSLGFEFSSKGFYYLGAENFSEAITILEKEKDVEIILTAVEFTDGNIEDFIRKINVQNNRQIPIFLISSTNNTARRLDIYELGIVDYILKSTSLTEIVDKVNRFCRNQDLIKELKTVKIAILDDSKFDRLKISDIFSASEITNVSFFTSAEELENSPLDFEVYIIDMVLAESSGEEVILKLRAKDEYTPILVVSAIENSKTISQVLLNGANDYIVKPYNKNVFLARIEIALRNYKIIKGLLEKIK
;
A
#
# COMPACT_ATOMS: atom_id res chain seq x y z
N MET A 1 -6.95 11.40 8.17
CA MET A 1 -7.99 10.67 8.95
C MET A 1 -9.00 10.14 7.93
N TYR A 2 -9.14 8.83 7.81
CA TYR A 2 -10.05 8.21 6.83
C TYR A 2 -11.52 8.36 7.23
N LYS A 3 -12.38 8.70 6.27
CA LYS A 3 -13.83 8.78 6.44
C LYS A 3 -14.49 7.51 5.92
N ILE A 4 -15.21 6.80 6.80
CA ILE A 4 -15.85 5.50 6.53
C ILE A 4 -17.36 5.64 6.57
N LEU A 5 -18.03 5.11 5.55
CA LEU A 5 -19.47 4.91 5.56
C LEU A 5 -19.79 3.42 5.79
N HIS A 6 -20.50 3.11 6.87
CA HIS A 6 -20.95 1.76 7.17
C HIS A 6 -22.47 1.63 6.98
N ILE A 7 -22.87 0.70 6.14
CA ILE A 7 -24.26 0.43 5.79
C ILE A 7 -24.65 -0.93 6.34
N ASP A 8 -25.55 -0.95 7.33
CA ASP A 8 -26.07 -2.18 7.94
C ASP A 8 -27.42 -1.91 8.58
N SER A 9 -28.40 -2.79 8.46
CA SER A 9 -29.73 -2.65 9.06
C SER A 9 -29.71 -2.74 10.59
N SER A 10 -28.71 -3.40 11.19
CA SER A 10 -28.56 -3.53 12.64
C SER A 10 -28.01 -2.27 13.28
N GLY A 11 -28.86 -1.50 13.95
CA GLY A 11 -28.42 -0.32 14.69
C GLY A 11 -27.42 -0.62 15.81
N PHE A 12 -27.53 -1.80 16.44
CA PHE A 12 -26.56 -2.25 17.44
C PHE A 12 -25.18 -2.48 16.82
N PHE A 13 -25.12 -3.17 15.68
CA PHE A 13 -23.85 -3.47 14.99
C PHE A 13 -23.21 -2.18 14.48
N ARG A 14 -24.01 -1.25 13.90
CA ARG A 14 -23.51 0.07 13.48
C ARG A 14 -22.89 0.85 14.64
N LYS A 15 -23.56 0.90 15.80
CA LYS A 15 -23.04 1.62 16.99
C LYS A 15 -21.75 1.00 17.52
N SER A 16 -21.72 -0.33 17.64
CA SER A 16 -20.57 -1.05 18.18
C SER A 16 -19.35 -0.92 17.27
N LEU A 17 -19.51 -1.12 15.97
CA LEU A 17 -18.43 -0.98 15.00
C LEU A 17 -17.98 0.48 14.85
N GLY A 18 -18.92 1.43 14.93
CA GLY A 18 -18.63 2.86 14.90
C GLY A 18 -17.75 3.30 16.08
N PHE A 19 -18.01 2.77 17.28
CA PHE A 19 -17.17 3.02 18.45
C PHE A 19 -15.72 2.51 18.23
N GLU A 20 -15.58 1.29 17.71
CA GLU A 20 -14.25 0.71 17.42
C GLU A 20 -13.49 1.51 16.35
N PHE A 21 -14.13 1.90 15.25
CA PHE A 21 -13.50 2.75 14.23
C PHE A 21 -13.10 4.11 14.78
N SER A 22 -13.98 4.77 15.55
CA SER A 22 -13.70 6.07 16.14
C SER A 22 -12.53 6.02 17.14
N SER A 23 -12.41 4.93 17.92
CA SER A 23 -11.31 4.71 18.85
C SER A 23 -9.95 4.58 18.15
N LYS A 24 -9.94 4.19 16.88
CA LYS A 24 -8.74 4.06 16.03
C LYS A 24 -8.50 5.29 15.14
N GLY A 25 -9.24 6.38 15.34
CA GLY A 25 -9.05 7.64 14.65
C GLY A 25 -9.71 7.74 13.27
N PHE A 26 -10.71 6.93 12.99
CA PHE A 26 -11.53 7.06 11.77
C PHE A 26 -12.71 8.00 12.00
N TYR A 27 -13.11 8.73 10.97
CA TYR A 27 -14.38 9.45 10.95
C TYR A 27 -15.46 8.49 10.46
N TYR A 28 -16.41 8.14 11.33
CA TYR A 28 -17.40 7.12 11.05
C TYR A 28 -18.78 7.72 10.76
N LEU A 29 -19.39 7.24 9.66
CA LEU A 29 -20.75 7.52 9.25
C LEU A 29 -21.53 6.20 9.18
N GLY A 30 -22.75 6.18 9.68
CA GLY A 30 -23.62 5.00 9.64
C GLY A 30 -24.87 5.26 8.81
N ALA A 31 -25.26 4.29 7.99
CA ALA A 31 -26.52 4.27 7.24
C ALA A 31 -27.25 2.96 7.48
N GLU A 32 -28.58 3.00 7.54
CA GLU A 32 -29.41 1.82 7.77
C GLU A 32 -29.66 1.02 6.50
N ASN A 33 -29.66 1.70 5.34
CA ASN A 33 -29.99 1.15 4.03
C ASN A 33 -29.26 1.89 2.91
N PHE A 34 -29.41 1.45 1.65
CA PHE A 34 -28.77 2.08 0.51
C PHE A 34 -29.29 3.48 0.20
N SER A 35 -30.58 3.75 0.43
CA SER A 35 -31.17 5.07 0.19
C SER A 35 -30.59 6.13 1.12
N GLU A 36 -30.41 5.82 2.40
CA GLU A 36 -29.74 6.69 3.36
C GLU A 36 -28.26 6.86 3.02
N ALA A 37 -27.57 5.76 2.64
CA ALA A 37 -26.18 5.81 2.23
C ALA A 37 -25.94 6.74 1.03
N ILE A 38 -26.82 6.71 0.02
CA ILE A 38 -26.74 7.61 -1.14
C ILE A 38 -26.90 9.07 -0.68
N THR A 39 -27.87 9.35 0.19
CA THR A 39 -28.09 10.70 0.74
C THR A 39 -26.86 11.21 1.49
N ILE A 40 -26.17 10.33 2.24
CA ILE A 40 -24.91 10.67 2.91
C ILE A 40 -23.82 10.95 1.88
N LEU A 41 -23.64 10.09 0.87
CA LEU A 41 -22.62 10.25 -0.18
C LEU A 41 -22.84 11.49 -1.06
N GLU A 42 -24.05 12.00 -1.16
CA GLU A 42 -24.35 13.26 -1.84
C GLU A 42 -23.86 14.48 -1.05
N LYS A 43 -23.85 14.41 0.28
CA LYS A 43 -23.40 15.48 1.19
C LYS A 43 -21.92 15.38 1.53
N GLU A 44 -21.42 14.17 1.75
CA GLU A 44 -20.07 13.85 2.21
C GLU A 44 -19.25 13.31 1.03
N LYS A 45 -18.68 14.21 0.21
CA LYS A 45 -17.96 13.85 -1.01
C LYS A 45 -16.56 13.23 -0.75
N ASP A 46 -16.10 13.29 0.49
CA ASP A 46 -14.80 12.82 0.94
C ASP A 46 -14.84 11.46 1.66
N VAL A 47 -15.94 10.71 1.54
CA VAL A 47 -15.99 9.31 2.00
C VAL A 47 -14.95 8.49 1.21
N GLU A 48 -14.04 7.83 1.92
CA GLU A 48 -12.91 7.12 1.32
C GLU A 48 -13.08 5.60 1.35
N ILE A 49 -13.96 5.06 2.19
CA ILE A 49 -14.22 3.62 2.33
C ILE A 49 -15.70 3.40 2.61
N ILE A 50 -16.24 2.35 2.02
CA ILE A 50 -17.58 1.86 2.31
C ILE A 50 -17.48 0.45 2.91
N LEU A 51 -18.13 0.24 4.06
CA LEU A 51 -18.45 -1.07 4.60
C LEU A 51 -19.93 -1.30 4.39
N THR A 52 -20.35 -2.43 3.85
CA THR A 52 -21.77 -2.67 3.63
C THR A 52 -22.16 -4.12 3.83
N ALA A 53 -23.35 -4.36 4.34
CA ALA A 53 -23.98 -5.68 4.26
C ALA A 53 -24.36 -5.98 2.80
N VAL A 54 -24.60 -7.26 2.51
CA VAL A 54 -24.87 -7.73 1.13
C VAL A 54 -26.31 -7.51 0.71
N GLU A 55 -27.24 -7.59 1.67
CA GLU A 55 -28.69 -7.60 1.40
C GLU A 55 -29.43 -6.54 2.19
N PHE A 56 -30.24 -5.79 1.50
CA PHE A 56 -31.15 -4.80 2.06
C PHE A 56 -32.54 -4.92 1.41
N THR A 57 -33.55 -4.42 2.10
CA THR A 57 -34.94 -4.43 1.60
C THR A 57 -35.14 -3.42 0.48
N ASP A 58 -34.30 -2.40 0.36
CA ASP A 58 -34.41 -1.30 -0.59
C ASP A 58 -33.51 -1.46 -1.84
N GLY A 59 -32.84 -2.62 -2.01
CA GLY A 59 -32.05 -2.88 -3.22
C GLY A 59 -31.01 -3.98 -3.06
N ASN A 60 -30.32 -4.26 -4.15
CA ASN A 60 -29.17 -5.16 -4.18
C ASN A 60 -27.85 -4.37 -4.23
N ILE A 61 -26.78 -5.03 -3.87
CA ILE A 61 -25.43 -4.42 -3.79
C ILE A 61 -24.91 -4.02 -5.18
N GLU A 62 -25.24 -4.77 -6.21
CA GLU A 62 -24.78 -4.55 -7.58
C GLU A 62 -25.31 -3.22 -8.12
N ASP A 63 -26.60 -2.95 -7.93
CA ASP A 63 -27.22 -1.68 -8.35
C ASP A 63 -26.73 -0.49 -7.52
N PHE A 64 -26.48 -0.70 -6.23
CA PHE A 64 -25.87 0.30 -5.37
C PHE A 64 -24.49 0.69 -5.86
N ILE A 65 -23.60 -0.30 -6.14
CA ILE A 65 -22.25 -0.05 -6.63
C ILE A 65 -22.26 0.68 -7.98
N ARG A 66 -23.10 0.25 -8.93
CA ARG A 66 -23.23 0.93 -10.22
C ARG A 66 -23.66 2.38 -10.03
N LYS A 67 -24.61 2.65 -9.16
CA LYS A 67 -25.11 4.00 -8.90
C LYS A 67 -24.04 4.91 -8.31
N ILE A 68 -23.31 4.47 -7.30
CA ILE A 68 -22.27 5.28 -6.67
C ILE A 68 -21.08 5.53 -7.58
N ASN A 69 -20.69 4.56 -8.43
CA ASN A 69 -19.60 4.72 -9.39
C ASN A 69 -19.92 5.75 -10.47
N VAL A 70 -21.16 5.79 -10.94
CA VAL A 70 -21.63 6.81 -11.90
C VAL A 70 -21.68 8.21 -11.27
N GLN A 71 -22.18 8.32 -10.04
CA GLN A 71 -22.37 9.62 -9.37
C GLN A 71 -21.08 10.27 -8.89
N ASN A 72 -20.10 9.47 -8.46
CA ASN A 72 -18.89 10.01 -7.80
C ASN A 72 -17.69 10.19 -8.72
N ASN A 73 -17.75 9.69 -9.95
CA ASN A 73 -16.63 9.67 -10.91
C ASN A 73 -15.30 9.14 -10.30
N ARG A 74 -15.40 8.32 -9.26
CA ARG A 74 -14.29 7.61 -8.58
C ARG A 74 -14.79 6.30 -8.01
N GLN A 75 -13.92 5.29 -8.00
CA GLN A 75 -14.20 4.03 -7.33
C GLN A 75 -13.85 4.17 -5.85
N ILE A 76 -14.87 4.07 -4.98
CA ILE A 76 -14.67 4.02 -3.53
C ILE A 76 -14.46 2.55 -3.14
N PRO A 77 -13.37 2.20 -2.44
CA PRO A 77 -13.13 0.84 -1.94
C PRO A 77 -14.28 0.34 -1.07
N ILE A 78 -14.78 -0.86 -1.38
CA ILE A 78 -15.93 -1.45 -0.68
C ILE A 78 -15.51 -2.74 0.02
N PHE A 79 -15.83 -2.84 1.31
CA PHE A 79 -15.75 -4.07 2.10
C PHE A 79 -17.15 -4.61 2.32
N LEU A 80 -17.37 -5.87 2.00
CA LEU A 80 -18.64 -6.55 2.29
C LEU A 80 -18.60 -7.23 3.65
N ILE A 81 -19.67 -7.05 4.41
CA ILE A 81 -19.88 -7.72 5.69
C ILE A 81 -21.13 -8.61 5.58
N SER A 82 -20.97 -9.92 5.76
CA SER A 82 -22.06 -10.88 5.58
C SER A 82 -22.17 -11.85 6.74
N SER A 83 -23.41 -12.29 7.01
CA SER A 83 -23.68 -13.36 7.98
C SER A 83 -23.45 -14.77 7.40
N THR A 84 -23.34 -14.91 6.07
CA THR A 84 -23.22 -16.19 5.39
C THR A 84 -21.91 -16.32 4.62
N ASN A 85 -21.33 -17.53 4.60
CA ASN A 85 -20.12 -17.83 3.84
C ASN A 85 -20.47 -18.49 2.50
N ASN A 86 -21.07 -17.74 1.55
CA ASN A 86 -21.41 -18.26 0.23
C ASN A 86 -20.27 -18.02 -0.77
N THR A 87 -19.49 -19.08 -1.05
CA THR A 87 -18.28 -19.00 -1.89
C THR A 87 -18.58 -18.68 -3.36
N ALA A 88 -19.71 -19.17 -3.90
CA ALA A 88 -20.08 -18.90 -5.30
C ALA A 88 -20.40 -17.42 -5.52
N ARG A 89 -21.17 -16.79 -4.63
CA ARG A 89 -21.50 -15.36 -4.69
C ARG A 89 -20.29 -14.45 -4.46
N ARG A 90 -19.22 -14.96 -3.81
CA ARG A 90 -17.98 -14.22 -3.63
C ARG A 90 -17.26 -13.92 -4.94
N LEU A 91 -17.22 -14.86 -5.88
CA LEU A 91 -16.53 -14.69 -7.14
C LEU A 91 -17.19 -13.59 -7.99
N ASP A 92 -18.53 -13.63 -8.12
CA ASP A 92 -19.30 -12.63 -8.87
C ASP A 92 -19.14 -11.21 -8.30
N ILE A 93 -19.00 -11.13 -6.99
CA ILE A 93 -18.87 -9.87 -6.23
C ILE A 93 -17.46 -9.27 -6.35
N TYR A 94 -16.40 -10.08 -6.43
CA TYR A 94 -15.04 -9.57 -6.66
C TYR A 94 -14.88 -8.88 -8.03
N GLU A 95 -15.61 -9.31 -9.04
CA GLU A 95 -15.65 -8.66 -10.36
C GLU A 95 -16.21 -7.23 -10.31
N LEU A 96 -16.97 -6.89 -9.27
CA LEU A 96 -17.49 -5.55 -9.02
C LEU A 96 -16.49 -4.59 -8.35
N GLY A 97 -15.25 -5.02 -8.13
CA GLY A 97 -14.20 -4.17 -7.51
C GLY A 97 -14.26 -4.12 -5.98
N ILE A 98 -14.83 -5.12 -5.33
CA ILE A 98 -14.86 -5.22 -3.87
C ILE A 98 -13.49 -5.62 -3.33
N VAL A 99 -13.06 -4.94 -2.27
CA VAL A 99 -11.74 -5.12 -1.65
C VAL A 99 -11.64 -6.42 -0.85
N ASP A 100 -12.63 -6.69 0.00
CA ASP A 100 -12.65 -7.90 0.85
C ASP A 100 -14.08 -8.26 1.27
N TYR A 101 -14.25 -9.52 1.63
CA TYR A 101 -15.49 -10.09 2.16
C TYR A 101 -15.25 -10.57 3.58
N ILE A 102 -15.96 -9.97 4.53
CA ILE A 102 -15.79 -10.19 5.97
C ILE A 102 -17.04 -10.86 6.53
N LEU A 103 -16.87 -11.89 7.35
CA LEU A 103 -18.02 -12.49 8.06
C LEU A 103 -18.43 -11.64 9.27
N LYS A 104 -19.74 -11.49 9.52
CA LYS A 104 -20.26 -10.82 10.74
C LYS A 104 -19.85 -11.53 12.05
N SER A 105 -19.47 -12.80 11.97
CA SER A 105 -18.90 -13.56 13.10
C SER A 105 -17.47 -13.16 13.45
N THR A 106 -16.79 -12.42 12.58
CA THR A 106 -15.46 -11.85 12.86
C THR A 106 -15.57 -10.81 13.99
N SER A 107 -14.59 -10.78 14.89
CA SER A 107 -14.59 -9.78 15.96
C SER A 107 -14.52 -8.35 15.42
N LEU A 108 -15.13 -7.40 16.12
CA LEU A 108 -15.13 -6.00 15.70
C LEU A 108 -13.71 -5.45 15.53
N THR A 109 -12.82 -5.79 16.44
CA THR A 109 -11.40 -5.41 16.38
C THR A 109 -10.73 -5.94 15.12
N GLU A 110 -10.98 -7.20 14.75
CA GLU A 110 -10.40 -7.79 13.54
C GLU A 110 -10.96 -7.15 12.26
N ILE A 111 -12.24 -6.76 12.23
CA ILE A 111 -12.83 -6.01 11.11
C ILE A 111 -12.09 -4.67 10.94
N VAL A 112 -11.93 -3.94 12.05
CA VAL A 112 -11.22 -2.65 12.04
C VAL A 112 -9.77 -2.81 11.65
N ASP A 113 -9.08 -3.84 12.12
CA ASP A 113 -7.68 -4.11 11.77
C ASP A 113 -7.50 -4.46 10.28
N LYS A 114 -8.47 -5.16 9.66
CA LYS A 114 -8.46 -5.43 8.21
C LYS A 114 -8.58 -4.13 7.40
N VAL A 115 -9.52 -3.27 7.75
CA VAL A 115 -9.70 -1.97 7.10
C VAL A 115 -8.49 -1.07 7.33
N ASN A 116 -7.95 -1.04 8.53
CA ASN A 116 -6.76 -0.24 8.87
C ASN A 116 -5.52 -0.68 8.08
N ARG A 117 -5.32 -1.99 7.90
CA ARG A 117 -4.25 -2.51 7.03
C ARG A 117 -4.42 -2.06 5.58
N PHE A 118 -5.65 -2.09 5.06
CA PHE A 118 -5.93 -1.57 3.73
C PHE A 118 -5.60 -0.07 3.61
N CYS A 119 -6.01 0.76 4.58
CA CYS A 119 -5.70 2.18 4.61
C CYS A 119 -4.19 2.45 4.62
N ARG A 120 -3.45 1.72 5.45
CA ARG A 120 -1.99 1.84 5.50
C ARG A 120 -1.35 1.50 4.15
N ASN A 121 -1.84 0.48 3.45
CA ASN A 121 -1.34 0.15 2.11
C ASN A 121 -1.65 1.26 1.09
N GLN A 122 -2.82 1.90 1.21
CA GLN A 122 -3.17 3.05 0.34
C GLN A 122 -2.29 4.27 0.63
N ASP A 123 -2.04 4.56 1.91
CA ASP A 123 -1.15 5.66 2.31
C ASP A 123 0.28 5.43 1.82
N LEU A 124 0.76 4.19 1.92
CA LEU A 124 2.04 3.77 1.37
C LEU A 124 2.14 4.06 -0.12
N ILE A 125 1.17 3.60 -0.91
CA ILE A 125 1.17 3.82 -2.36
C ILE A 125 1.13 5.32 -2.69
N LYS A 126 0.32 6.10 -1.96
CA LYS A 126 0.29 7.57 -2.10
C LYS A 126 1.66 8.18 -1.81
N GLU A 127 2.34 7.72 -0.77
CA GLU A 127 3.67 8.18 -0.39
C GLU A 127 4.71 7.82 -1.46
N LEU A 128 4.72 6.57 -1.94
CA LEU A 128 5.64 6.13 -2.99
C LEU A 128 5.43 6.88 -4.32
N LYS A 129 4.22 7.37 -4.62
CA LYS A 129 3.95 8.20 -5.80
C LYS A 129 4.66 9.56 -5.75
N THR A 130 5.09 10.04 -4.59
CA THR A 130 5.78 11.33 -4.42
C THR A 130 7.29 11.21 -4.31
N VAL A 131 7.82 10.00 -4.10
CA VAL A 131 9.23 9.72 -3.81
C VAL A 131 9.98 9.38 -5.10
N LYS A 132 11.16 9.95 -5.28
CA LYS A 132 12.05 9.61 -6.41
C LYS A 132 12.83 8.34 -6.10
N ILE A 133 12.63 7.31 -6.90
CA ILE A 133 13.21 5.98 -6.71
C ILE A 133 14.21 5.69 -7.82
N ALA A 134 15.44 5.33 -7.45
CA ALA A 134 16.44 4.80 -8.36
C ALA A 134 16.49 3.28 -8.28
N ILE A 135 16.53 2.62 -9.43
CA ILE A 135 16.67 1.17 -9.55
C ILE A 135 17.90 0.88 -10.40
N LEU A 136 18.87 0.21 -9.81
CA LEU A 136 20.07 -0.26 -10.47
C LEU A 136 20.06 -1.78 -10.58
N ASP A 137 19.90 -2.27 -11.80
CA ASP A 137 19.89 -3.70 -12.13
C ASP A 137 20.24 -3.84 -13.62
N ASP A 138 21.25 -4.62 -13.99
CA ASP A 138 21.68 -4.79 -15.38
C ASP A 138 20.79 -5.78 -16.16
N SER A 139 20.01 -6.61 -15.47
CA SER A 139 19.05 -7.54 -16.04
C SER A 139 17.81 -6.81 -16.58
N LYS A 140 17.64 -6.78 -17.89
CA LYS A 140 16.43 -6.25 -18.52
C LYS A 140 15.15 -6.92 -17.99
N PHE A 141 15.21 -8.23 -17.72
CA PHE A 141 14.06 -8.99 -17.23
C PHE A 141 13.64 -8.56 -15.81
N ASP A 142 14.60 -8.37 -14.91
CA ASP A 142 14.31 -7.96 -13.55
C ASP A 142 13.83 -6.50 -13.48
N ARG A 143 14.43 -5.60 -14.30
CA ARG A 143 13.91 -4.23 -14.45
C ARG A 143 12.46 -4.21 -14.94
N LEU A 144 12.08 -5.05 -15.92
CA LEU A 144 10.69 -5.15 -16.38
C LEU A 144 9.75 -5.61 -15.26
N LYS A 145 10.14 -6.64 -14.49
CA LYS A 145 9.33 -7.11 -13.34
C LYS A 145 9.09 -6.00 -12.32
N ILE A 146 10.14 -5.25 -11.97
CA ILE A 146 10.03 -4.13 -11.04
C ILE A 146 9.15 -3.03 -11.63
N SER A 147 9.33 -2.72 -12.93
CA SER A 147 8.50 -1.76 -13.65
C SER A 147 7.02 -2.12 -13.62
N ASP A 148 6.68 -3.40 -13.82
CA ASP A 148 5.30 -3.89 -13.76
C ASP A 148 4.70 -3.73 -12.35
N ILE A 149 5.50 -3.97 -11.30
CA ILE A 149 5.07 -3.77 -9.90
C ILE A 149 4.71 -2.30 -9.64
N PHE A 150 5.56 -1.38 -10.06
CA PHE A 150 5.34 0.05 -9.85
C PHE A 150 4.20 0.59 -10.73
N SER A 151 4.16 0.20 -12.01
CA SER A 151 3.10 0.59 -12.95
C SER A 151 1.72 0.14 -12.49
N ALA A 152 1.59 -1.10 -12.01
CA ALA A 152 0.34 -1.62 -11.46
C ALA A 152 -0.11 -0.91 -10.15
N SER A 153 0.75 -0.08 -9.58
CA SER A 153 0.46 0.77 -8.40
C SER A 153 0.45 2.26 -8.77
N GLU A 154 0.54 2.58 -10.06
CA GLU A 154 0.62 3.96 -10.60
C GLU A 154 1.76 4.79 -9.98
N ILE A 155 2.87 4.14 -9.63
CA ILE A 155 4.09 4.78 -9.13
C ILE A 155 4.97 5.07 -10.35
N THR A 156 5.15 6.34 -10.69
CA THR A 156 5.81 6.78 -11.94
C THR A 156 7.16 7.45 -11.72
N ASN A 157 7.48 7.88 -10.50
CA ASN A 157 8.73 8.57 -10.16
C ASN A 157 9.89 7.58 -9.95
N VAL A 158 10.09 6.69 -10.94
CA VAL A 158 11.09 5.63 -10.90
C VAL A 158 12.04 5.80 -12.07
N SER A 159 13.34 5.82 -11.78
CA SER A 159 14.40 5.83 -12.78
C SER A 159 15.17 4.51 -12.76
N PHE A 160 15.39 3.93 -13.94
CA PHE A 160 16.10 2.67 -14.10
C PHE A 160 17.49 2.91 -14.65
N PHE A 161 18.48 2.26 -14.07
CA PHE A 161 19.87 2.33 -14.43
C PHE A 161 20.39 0.92 -14.73
N THR A 162 21.29 0.81 -15.70
CA THR A 162 21.89 -0.46 -16.12
C THR A 162 23.31 -0.64 -15.61
N SER A 163 23.95 0.45 -15.19
CA SER A 163 25.30 0.44 -14.64
C SER A 163 25.46 1.43 -13.49
N ALA A 164 26.45 1.19 -12.63
CA ALA A 164 26.82 2.11 -11.56
C ALA A 164 27.22 3.49 -12.10
N GLU A 165 27.93 3.54 -13.23
CA GLU A 165 28.34 4.78 -13.87
C GLU A 165 27.13 5.62 -14.31
N GLU A 166 26.11 4.99 -14.90
CA GLU A 166 24.87 5.66 -15.30
C GLU A 166 24.15 6.27 -14.09
N LEU A 167 24.06 5.54 -12.98
CA LEU A 167 23.49 6.04 -11.73
C LEU A 167 24.29 7.20 -11.14
N GLU A 168 25.62 7.09 -11.08
CA GLU A 168 26.52 8.11 -10.50
C GLU A 168 26.51 9.41 -11.31
N ASN A 169 26.35 9.34 -12.62
CA ASN A 169 26.27 10.48 -13.54
C ASN A 169 24.84 11.09 -13.63
N SER A 170 23.88 10.50 -12.96
CA SER A 170 22.53 11.05 -12.94
C SER A 170 22.48 12.39 -12.20
N PRO A 171 21.87 13.45 -12.80
CA PRO A 171 21.72 14.74 -12.14
C PRO A 171 20.59 14.74 -11.09
N LEU A 172 19.90 13.61 -10.89
CA LEU A 172 18.74 13.51 -10.00
C LEU A 172 19.18 13.05 -8.61
N ASP A 173 18.62 13.71 -7.60
CA ASP A 173 18.68 13.24 -6.22
C ASP A 173 17.52 12.27 -5.98
N PHE A 174 17.84 11.08 -5.52
CA PHE A 174 16.88 10.03 -5.21
C PHE A 174 16.68 9.90 -3.70
N GLU A 175 15.44 9.59 -3.33
CA GLU A 175 15.03 9.40 -1.94
C GLU A 175 15.02 7.92 -1.53
N VAL A 176 15.11 7.01 -2.50
CA VAL A 176 15.24 5.56 -2.29
C VAL A 176 16.10 4.97 -3.40
N TYR A 177 17.03 4.10 -3.04
CA TYR A 177 17.81 3.30 -3.96
C TYR A 177 17.44 1.82 -3.83
N ILE A 178 17.24 1.15 -4.96
CA ILE A 178 17.04 -0.29 -5.06
C ILE A 178 18.16 -0.83 -5.95
N ILE A 179 19.01 -1.69 -5.40
CA ILE A 179 20.30 -2.07 -6.02
C ILE A 179 20.38 -3.58 -6.14
N ASP A 180 20.65 -4.10 -7.34
CA ASP A 180 21.11 -5.49 -7.48
C ASP A 180 22.57 -5.64 -7.03
N MET A 181 22.84 -6.76 -6.37
CA MET A 181 24.21 -7.11 -5.94
C MET A 181 25.10 -7.55 -7.07
N VAL A 182 24.52 -8.18 -8.09
CA VAL A 182 25.25 -8.77 -9.21
C VAL A 182 25.08 -7.88 -10.43
N LEU A 183 26.10 -7.11 -10.74
CA LEU A 183 26.12 -6.22 -11.91
C LEU A 183 27.26 -6.66 -12.83
N ALA A 184 27.12 -6.47 -14.14
CA ALA A 184 28.12 -6.94 -15.14
C ALA A 184 29.51 -6.30 -14.97
N GLU A 185 29.54 -5.01 -14.59
CA GLU A 185 30.82 -4.23 -14.58
C GLU A 185 31.26 -3.80 -13.16
N SER A 186 30.45 -4.01 -12.14
CA SER A 186 30.68 -3.58 -10.76
C SER A 186 29.95 -4.48 -9.78
N SER A 187 30.19 -4.32 -8.49
CA SER A 187 29.39 -4.97 -7.46
C SER A 187 28.39 -3.98 -6.84
N GLY A 188 27.20 -4.45 -6.50
CA GLY A 188 26.25 -3.65 -5.75
C GLY A 188 26.81 -3.15 -4.41
N GLU A 189 27.74 -3.90 -3.81
CA GLU A 189 28.44 -3.52 -2.57
C GLU A 189 29.26 -2.23 -2.73
N GLU A 190 30.00 -2.09 -3.83
CA GLU A 190 30.76 -0.86 -4.13
C GLU A 190 29.83 0.34 -4.29
N VAL A 191 28.68 0.14 -4.95
CA VAL A 191 27.67 1.19 -5.13
C VAL A 191 27.13 1.64 -3.78
N ILE A 192 26.80 0.70 -2.88
CA ILE A 192 26.31 0.99 -1.53
C ILE A 192 27.31 1.84 -0.76
N LEU A 193 28.60 1.45 -0.75
CA LEU A 193 29.66 2.18 -0.08
C LEU A 193 29.80 3.62 -0.61
N LYS A 194 29.75 3.80 -1.92
CA LYS A 194 29.81 5.12 -2.56
C LYS A 194 28.59 5.99 -2.20
N LEU A 195 27.39 5.42 -2.17
CA LEU A 195 26.18 6.13 -1.77
C LEU A 195 26.25 6.54 -0.29
N ARG A 196 26.71 5.65 0.59
CA ARG A 196 26.87 5.94 2.02
C ARG A 196 27.93 7.00 2.31
N ALA A 197 28.95 7.10 1.50
CA ALA A 197 29.94 8.17 1.60
C ALA A 197 29.36 9.55 1.26
N LYS A 198 28.27 9.61 0.46
CA LYS A 198 27.56 10.86 0.10
C LYS A 198 26.42 11.17 1.07
N ASP A 199 25.65 10.16 1.45
CA ASP A 199 24.48 10.29 2.34
C ASP A 199 24.34 9.05 3.24
N GLU A 200 24.40 9.29 4.54
CA GLU A 200 24.33 8.25 5.57
C GLU A 200 22.94 7.64 5.70
N TYR A 201 21.88 8.39 5.37
CA TYR A 201 20.52 8.07 5.79
C TYR A 201 19.58 7.64 4.67
N THR A 202 19.78 8.06 3.43
CA THR A 202 18.91 7.71 2.31
C THR A 202 18.72 6.20 2.18
N PRO A 203 17.48 5.69 2.10
CA PRO A 203 17.22 4.26 2.05
C PRO A 203 17.87 3.55 0.86
N ILE A 204 18.59 2.49 1.16
CA ILE A 204 19.17 1.57 0.18
C ILE A 204 18.60 0.18 0.46
N LEU A 205 17.85 -0.37 -0.49
CA LEU A 205 17.36 -1.74 -0.47
C LEU A 205 18.15 -2.55 -1.51
N VAL A 206 18.56 -3.72 -1.09
CA VAL A 206 19.25 -4.65 -1.98
C VAL A 206 18.28 -5.71 -2.46
N VAL A 207 18.31 -6.01 -3.75
CA VAL A 207 17.48 -7.05 -4.37
C VAL A 207 18.40 -8.01 -5.12
N SER A 208 18.50 -9.28 -4.71
CA SER A 208 19.47 -10.21 -5.30
C SER A 208 19.00 -11.66 -5.26
N ALA A 209 19.51 -12.49 -6.16
CA ALA A 209 19.33 -13.94 -6.13
C ALA A 209 20.24 -14.65 -5.12
N ILE A 210 21.15 -13.94 -4.47
CA ILE A 210 22.07 -14.52 -3.49
C ILE A 210 21.34 -14.69 -2.15
N GLU A 211 21.31 -15.93 -1.64
CA GLU A 211 20.67 -16.30 -0.37
C GLU A 211 21.66 -16.54 0.77
N ASN A 212 22.95 -16.38 0.51
CA ASN A 212 24.00 -16.68 1.48
C ASN A 212 23.95 -15.69 2.65
N SER A 213 23.78 -16.19 3.86
CA SER A 213 23.66 -15.39 5.08
C SER A 213 24.88 -14.49 5.36
N LYS A 214 26.09 -14.95 4.99
CA LYS A 214 27.31 -14.15 5.16
C LYS A 214 27.29 -12.92 4.23
N THR A 215 26.90 -13.10 2.96
CA THR A 215 26.74 -11.99 2.01
C THR A 215 25.68 -11.01 2.47
N ILE A 216 24.51 -11.52 2.89
CA ILE A 216 23.43 -10.69 3.40
C ILE A 216 23.89 -9.85 4.60
N SER A 217 24.54 -10.48 5.58
CA SER A 217 25.07 -9.79 6.75
C SER A 217 26.09 -8.71 6.38
N GLN A 218 27.00 -9.00 5.45
CA GLN A 218 28.02 -8.05 4.98
C GLN A 218 27.38 -6.82 4.34
N VAL A 219 26.40 -7.02 3.47
CA VAL A 219 25.69 -5.94 2.76
C VAL A 219 24.93 -5.03 3.72
N LEU A 220 24.28 -5.59 4.74
CA LEU A 220 23.61 -4.82 5.78
C LEU A 220 24.62 -4.03 6.64
N LEU A 221 25.78 -4.63 6.99
CA LEU A 221 26.86 -3.94 7.70
C LEU A 221 27.48 -2.81 6.87
N ASN A 222 27.51 -2.93 5.55
CA ASN A 222 28.00 -1.89 4.64
C ASN A 222 26.98 -0.75 4.43
N GLY A 223 25.83 -0.82 5.09
CA GLY A 223 24.88 0.27 5.17
C GLY A 223 23.60 0.11 4.32
N ALA A 224 23.35 -1.06 3.73
CA ALA A 224 22.01 -1.33 3.18
C ALA A 224 20.98 -1.38 4.33
N ASN A 225 19.79 -0.81 4.09
CA ASN A 225 18.72 -0.81 5.07
C ASN A 225 17.92 -2.11 5.09
N ASP A 226 17.88 -2.83 3.96
CA ASP A 226 17.20 -4.11 3.85
C ASP A 226 17.76 -4.94 2.68
N TYR A 227 17.46 -6.25 2.70
CA TYR A 227 17.86 -7.20 1.69
C TYR A 227 16.67 -8.07 1.27
N ILE A 228 16.40 -8.14 -0.02
CA ILE A 228 15.25 -8.86 -0.60
C ILE A 228 15.79 -9.94 -1.55
N VAL A 229 15.50 -11.20 -1.23
CA VAL A 229 15.89 -12.33 -2.07
C VAL A 229 14.92 -12.48 -3.25
N LYS A 230 15.47 -12.63 -4.47
CA LYS A 230 14.72 -13.00 -5.69
C LYS A 230 14.42 -14.53 -5.68
N PRO A 231 13.22 -14.98 -6.06
CA PRO A 231 12.03 -14.21 -6.44
C PRO A 231 11.27 -13.68 -5.22
N TYR A 232 10.67 -12.51 -5.34
CA TYR A 232 9.93 -11.85 -4.26
C TYR A 232 8.48 -11.59 -4.64
N ASN A 233 7.63 -11.52 -3.61
CA ASN A 233 6.23 -11.14 -3.75
C ASN A 233 6.09 -9.62 -3.86
N LYS A 234 5.22 -9.12 -4.74
CA LYS A 234 4.94 -7.68 -4.93
C LYS A 234 4.64 -6.96 -3.62
N ASN A 235 3.75 -7.52 -2.78
CA ASN A 235 3.34 -6.85 -1.55
C ASN A 235 4.48 -6.80 -0.52
N VAL A 236 5.30 -7.85 -0.44
CA VAL A 236 6.49 -7.88 0.42
C VAL A 236 7.52 -6.85 -0.06
N PHE A 237 7.75 -6.75 -1.37
CA PHE A 237 8.66 -5.78 -1.96
C PHE A 237 8.25 -4.34 -1.62
N LEU A 238 7.00 -3.98 -1.88
CA LEU A 238 6.49 -2.63 -1.58
C LEU A 238 6.52 -2.34 -0.07
N ALA A 239 6.16 -3.30 0.77
CA ALA A 239 6.17 -3.12 2.22
C ALA A 239 7.59 -2.86 2.78
N ARG A 240 8.62 -3.49 2.21
CA ARG A 240 10.01 -3.27 2.63
C ARG A 240 10.51 -1.88 2.23
N ILE A 241 10.15 -1.40 1.05
CA ILE A 241 10.44 -0.01 0.63
C ILE A 241 9.77 0.98 1.60
N GLU A 242 8.50 0.73 1.99
CA GLU A 242 7.79 1.55 2.96
C GLU A 242 8.51 1.63 4.30
N ILE A 243 8.87 0.47 4.85
CA ILE A 243 9.53 0.42 6.16
C ILE A 243 10.82 1.22 6.13
N ALA A 244 11.63 1.07 5.07
CA ALA A 244 12.88 1.80 4.90
C ALA A 244 12.63 3.32 4.78
N LEU A 245 11.64 3.72 3.97
CA LEU A 245 11.29 5.13 3.77
C LEU A 245 10.74 5.78 5.06
N ARG A 246 9.86 5.08 5.78
CA ARG A 246 9.33 5.55 7.06
C ARG A 246 10.42 5.77 8.10
N ASN A 247 11.37 4.83 8.21
CA ASN A 247 12.51 4.97 9.11
C ASN A 247 13.37 6.18 8.75
N TYR A 248 13.63 6.38 7.45
CA TYR A 248 14.35 7.54 6.95
C TYR A 248 13.67 8.86 7.34
N LYS A 249 12.35 8.97 7.13
CA LYS A 249 11.61 10.20 7.49
C LYS A 249 11.65 10.48 8.99
N ILE A 250 11.58 9.46 9.82
CA ILE A 250 11.72 9.61 11.27
C ILE A 250 13.11 10.17 11.61
N ILE A 251 14.16 9.59 11.05
CA ILE A 251 15.56 10.02 11.27
C ILE A 251 15.74 11.46 10.79
N LYS A 252 15.31 11.77 9.56
CA LYS A 252 15.39 13.11 8.98
C LYS A 252 14.67 14.17 9.84
N GLY A 253 13.45 13.86 10.29
CA GLY A 253 12.69 14.76 11.18
C GLY A 253 13.32 14.94 12.57
N LEU A 254 14.10 13.98 13.07
CA LEU A 254 14.87 14.12 14.31
C LEU A 254 16.11 15.00 14.07
N LEU A 255 16.81 14.82 12.96
CA LEU A 255 18.00 15.62 12.61
C LEU A 255 17.65 17.09 12.37
N GLU A 256 16.50 17.39 11.78
CA GLU A 256 16.02 18.77 11.58
C GLU A 256 15.68 19.49 12.89
N LYS A 257 15.34 18.78 13.95
CA LYS A 257 15.04 19.33 15.28
C LYS A 257 16.31 19.59 16.12
N ILE A 258 17.45 19.02 15.73
CA ILE A 258 18.73 19.16 16.44
C ILE A 258 19.57 20.32 15.85
N LYS A 259 19.24 20.73 14.64
CA LYS A 259 19.82 21.94 14.00
C LYS A 259 19.07 23.19 14.43
#